data_50d2cd84768edd20b015b3ebe50a7621
#
_entry.id   50d2cd84768edd20b015b3ebe50a7621
#
_cell.length_a   1.000
_cell.length_b   1.000
_cell.length_c   1.000
_cell.angle_alpha   90.00
_cell.angle_beta   90.00
_cell.angle_gamma   90.00
#
_symmetry.space_group_name_H-M   'P 1'
#
loop_
_entity.id
_entity.type
_entity.pdbx_description
1 polymer ?
#
loop_
_entity_poly.entity_id
_entity_poly.type
_entity_poly.pdbx_seq_one_letter_code
_entity_poly.pdbx_strand_id
1 'polypeptide(L)'
;TWKQADDKITDALLSNLDKYNNIYMMADSGARGSNQQIKQLAGMRGLMADTSGRTIELPIKSNFREGLDVLEYFMSAHGARKGLSDTALRTADSGYLTRRLVDVSQDLIIRETDCCEGMSEIPGMWINAFMDGKEMIESLEDRMTGRYAAEDIVDPETGELIVKANTMITPKRAAMITKAGIEKVKIRTVLSCRSHIGVCAKCYGANMATGQAVQVGEAVGIIAAQSIGEPGTQLTMRTFHTGGVAGDDITQGLPRVEELFEARKPKGLAIISEFAGTISIKDTKKKREVVVANSETGETKAYLIPYGSRIKVLEGQVIEAGDELTEGSVNPHDILKIKGVRAVQDYMIQEVQRVYRLQGVEINDKHVEVIVRQMLKKIRIENSGDTDYLPGTLVDVLDYEEINENLIEQGKEPAEGSQVMLGITKASLATNSFLSAASFQETTKVLTDAAIKGKVDPLIGLKENVLIGKLIPAGTGMRRYRATRLNTDIQPNMDVMLDEVEEELMLTEDDIDLEAEVIAEEDSEEMASEEIASEEIVSVDEAVI
;
A
#
# COMPACT_ATOMS: atom_id res chain seq x y z
N THR A 1 11.64 -27.72 22.49
CA THR A 1 10.86 -28.25 23.66
C THR A 1 10.05 -27.14 24.35
N TRP A 2 10.66 -25.98 24.70
CA TRP A 2 9.90 -24.89 25.37
C TRP A 2 8.80 -24.27 24.48
N LYS A 3 9.03 -24.12 23.18
CA LYS A 3 7.98 -23.67 22.24
C LYS A 3 6.78 -24.62 22.23
N GLN A 4 7.01 -25.92 22.17
CA GLN A 4 5.95 -26.92 22.24
C GLN A 4 5.19 -26.93 23.57
N ALA A 5 5.87 -26.62 24.68
CA ALA A 5 5.22 -26.46 25.97
C ALA A 5 4.32 -25.20 26.00
N ASP A 6 4.83 -24.12 25.44
CA ASP A 6 4.13 -22.85 25.29
C ASP A 6 2.85 -22.99 24.45
N ASP A 7 2.93 -23.69 23.32
CA ASP A 7 1.78 -23.97 22.44
C ASP A 7 0.71 -24.80 23.19
N LYS A 8 1.11 -25.87 23.90
CA LYS A 8 0.19 -26.71 24.70
C LYS A 8 -0.49 -25.93 25.82
N ILE A 9 0.24 -25.01 26.47
CA ILE A 9 -0.35 -24.17 27.53
C ILE A 9 -1.38 -23.23 26.94
N THR A 10 -1.08 -22.67 25.76
CA THR A 10 -2.00 -21.78 25.04
C THR A 10 -3.28 -22.49 24.65
N ASP A 11 -3.18 -23.68 24.08
CA ASP A 11 -4.33 -24.49 23.67
C ASP A 11 -5.17 -24.90 24.88
N ALA A 12 -4.54 -25.34 25.97
CA ALA A 12 -5.23 -25.70 27.21
C ALA A 12 -5.93 -24.50 27.87
N LEU A 13 -5.30 -23.31 27.81
CA LEU A 13 -5.88 -22.10 28.37
C LEU A 13 -7.11 -21.66 27.56
N LEU A 14 -7.01 -21.63 26.24
CA LEU A 14 -8.11 -21.23 25.37
C LEU A 14 -9.29 -22.22 25.45
N SER A 15 -9.01 -23.52 25.56
CA SER A 15 -10.05 -24.54 25.69
C SER A 15 -10.79 -24.50 27.03
N ASN A 16 -10.13 -24.01 28.10
CA ASN A 16 -10.71 -23.89 29.44
C ASN A 16 -11.43 -22.56 29.69
N LEU A 17 -11.25 -21.57 28.83
CA LEU A 17 -11.96 -20.30 28.93
C LEU A 17 -13.43 -20.47 28.53
N ASP A 18 -14.34 -19.93 29.37
CA ASP A 18 -15.75 -19.87 29.04
C ASP A 18 -15.97 -18.93 27.85
N LYS A 19 -16.79 -19.36 26.87
CA LYS A 19 -17.15 -18.55 25.69
C LYS A 19 -17.83 -17.22 26.05
N TYR A 20 -18.49 -17.15 27.19
CA TYR A 20 -19.13 -15.93 27.71
C TYR A 20 -18.21 -15.10 28.61
N ASN A 21 -16.93 -15.46 28.72
CA ASN A 21 -15.95 -14.61 29.38
C ASN A 21 -15.72 -13.35 28.59
N ASN A 22 -15.78 -12.18 29.24
CA ASN A 22 -15.63 -10.87 28.57
C ASN A 22 -14.33 -10.74 27.80
N ILE A 23 -13.23 -11.28 28.34
CA ILE A 23 -11.91 -11.23 27.67
C ILE A 23 -11.89 -12.15 26.45
N TYR A 24 -12.49 -13.34 26.56
CA TYR A 24 -12.60 -14.26 25.43
C TYR A 24 -13.45 -13.64 24.30
N MET A 25 -14.61 -13.08 24.63
CA MET A 25 -15.49 -12.44 23.65
C MET A 25 -14.81 -11.26 22.93
N MET A 26 -14.04 -10.43 23.65
CA MET A 26 -13.30 -9.33 23.04
C MET A 26 -12.20 -9.81 22.09
N ALA A 27 -11.50 -10.88 22.44
CA ALA A 27 -10.43 -11.43 21.62
C ALA A 27 -10.97 -12.23 20.42
N ASP A 28 -12.04 -13.03 20.62
CA ASP A 28 -12.66 -13.84 19.59
C ASP A 28 -13.36 -12.97 18.52
N SER A 29 -14.03 -11.90 18.94
CA SER A 29 -14.63 -10.92 18.03
C SER A 29 -13.60 -10.05 17.28
N GLY A 30 -12.32 -10.10 17.65
CA GLY A 30 -11.29 -9.25 17.09
C GLY A 30 -11.34 -7.77 17.51
N ALA A 31 -12.28 -7.40 18.41
CA ALA A 31 -12.45 -6.01 18.83
C ALA A 31 -11.24 -5.49 19.63
N ARG A 32 -10.73 -6.30 20.56
CA ARG A 32 -9.54 -5.94 21.35
C ARG A 32 -8.87 -7.19 21.94
N GLY A 33 -7.53 -7.19 21.91
CA GLY A 33 -6.74 -8.27 22.48
C GLY A 33 -6.37 -9.35 21.47
N SER A 34 -5.45 -10.21 21.87
CA SER A 34 -5.02 -11.38 21.10
C SER A 34 -4.79 -12.56 22.03
N ASN A 35 -4.79 -13.76 21.48
CA ASN A 35 -4.51 -14.99 22.23
C ASN A 35 -3.15 -14.94 22.95
N GLN A 36 -2.16 -14.29 22.35
CA GLN A 36 -0.84 -14.06 22.95
C GLN A 36 -0.91 -13.19 24.21
N GLN A 37 -1.74 -12.15 24.21
CA GLN A 37 -1.93 -11.29 25.38
C GLN A 37 -2.65 -12.03 26.51
N ILE A 38 -3.68 -12.82 26.19
CA ILE A 38 -4.40 -13.67 27.17
C ILE A 38 -3.42 -14.66 27.80
N LYS A 39 -2.58 -15.30 26.99
CA LYS A 39 -1.53 -16.23 27.45
C LYS A 39 -0.57 -15.55 28.42
N GLN A 40 -0.10 -14.35 28.14
CA GLN A 40 0.83 -13.62 29.01
C GLN A 40 0.19 -13.18 30.33
N LEU A 41 -1.13 -12.98 30.34
CA LEU A 41 -1.88 -12.60 31.54
C LEU A 41 -2.15 -13.78 32.48
N ALA A 42 -2.52 -14.94 31.94
CA ALA A 42 -3.05 -16.06 32.70
C ALA A 42 -2.32 -17.40 32.51
N GLY A 43 -1.47 -17.50 31.50
CA GLY A 43 -0.71 -18.72 31.20
C GLY A 43 0.76 -18.60 31.55
N MET A 44 1.61 -18.62 30.53
CA MET A 44 3.08 -18.48 30.66
C MET A 44 3.53 -17.36 29.72
N ARG A 45 4.42 -16.48 30.19
CA ARG A 45 4.93 -15.41 29.32
C ARG A 45 5.82 -15.94 28.20
N GLY A 46 6.63 -16.98 28.48
CA GLY A 46 7.38 -17.71 27.48
C GLY A 46 8.82 -17.21 27.25
N LEU A 47 9.36 -17.51 26.09
CA LEU A 47 10.72 -17.13 25.71
C LEU A 47 10.80 -15.65 25.34
N MET A 48 11.85 -14.98 25.81
CA MET A 48 12.11 -13.56 25.54
C MET A 48 13.33 -13.41 24.61
N ALA A 49 13.32 -12.32 23.86
CA ALA A 49 14.47 -11.95 23.03
C ALA A 49 15.36 -10.93 23.74
N ASP A 50 16.68 -11.08 23.61
CA ASP A 50 17.68 -10.11 24.05
C ASP A 50 17.67 -8.85 23.14
N THR A 51 18.40 -7.82 23.54
CA THR A 51 18.57 -6.58 22.76
C THR A 51 19.14 -6.82 21.36
N SER A 52 19.93 -7.90 21.17
CA SER A 52 20.46 -8.34 19.88
C SER A 52 19.45 -9.11 19.01
N GLY A 53 18.25 -9.43 19.54
CA GLY A 53 17.24 -10.26 18.84
C GLY A 53 17.42 -11.77 19.03
N ARG A 54 18.43 -12.22 19.79
CA ARG A 54 18.62 -13.63 20.10
C ARG A 54 17.65 -14.07 21.19
N THR A 55 17.10 -15.26 21.05
CA THR A 55 16.21 -15.84 22.06
C THR A 55 17.04 -16.22 23.30
N ILE A 56 16.62 -15.75 24.49
CA ILE A 56 17.19 -16.14 25.76
C ILE A 56 16.73 -17.55 26.07
N GLU A 57 17.65 -18.45 26.39
CA GLU A 57 17.37 -19.88 26.61
C GLU A 57 16.47 -20.13 27.82
N LEU A 58 16.50 -19.24 28.81
CA LEU A 58 15.69 -19.33 30.02
C LEU A 58 14.31 -18.71 29.78
N PRO A 59 13.19 -19.49 29.80
CA PRO A 59 11.85 -18.95 29.63
C PRO A 59 11.35 -18.31 30.91
N ILE A 60 10.48 -17.32 30.75
CA ILE A 60 9.68 -16.77 31.84
C ILE A 60 8.47 -17.67 32.04
N LYS A 61 8.41 -18.38 33.16
CA LYS A 61 7.33 -19.33 33.47
C LYS A 61 6.13 -18.65 34.10
N SER A 62 6.35 -17.56 34.81
CA SER A 62 5.31 -16.80 35.49
C SER A 62 4.45 -15.99 34.48
N ASN A 63 3.25 -15.63 34.90
CA ASN A 63 2.34 -14.75 34.19
C ASN A 63 2.20 -13.41 34.93
N PHE A 64 1.55 -12.44 34.31
CA PHE A 64 1.36 -11.12 34.91
C PHE A 64 0.42 -11.14 36.13
N ARG A 65 -0.51 -12.11 36.20
CA ARG A 65 -1.43 -12.23 37.33
C ARG A 65 -0.73 -12.71 38.61
N GLU A 66 0.20 -13.64 38.49
CA GLU A 66 1.03 -14.14 39.59
C GLU A 66 2.13 -13.19 40.01
N GLY A 67 2.58 -12.38 39.03
CA GLY A 67 3.74 -11.53 39.16
C GLY A 67 5.01 -12.22 38.70
N LEU A 68 6.00 -11.43 38.31
CA LEU A 68 7.30 -11.90 37.83
C LEU A 68 8.33 -11.84 38.95
N ASP A 69 9.23 -12.82 38.98
CA ASP A 69 10.42 -12.76 39.83
C ASP A 69 11.36 -11.65 39.35
N VAL A 70 12.25 -11.16 40.22
CA VAL A 70 13.18 -10.06 39.91
C VAL A 70 13.99 -10.32 38.65
N LEU A 71 14.51 -11.56 38.49
CA LEU A 71 15.26 -11.96 37.31
C LEU A 71 14.41 -12.00 36.04
N GLU A 72 13.19 -12.55 36.14
CA GLU A 72 12.23 -12.60 35.04
C GLU A 72 11.79 -11.21 34.59
N TYR A 73 11.56 -10.30 35.56
CA TYR A 73 11.24 -8.90 35.28
C TYR A 73 12.39 -8.20 34.55
N PHE A 74 13.63 -8.40 35.00
CA PHE A 74 14.81 -7.81 34.38
C PHE A 74 14.98 -8.28 32.93
N MET A 75 14.85 -9.59 32.65
CA MET A 75 14.88 -10.11 31.29
C MET A 75 13.76 -9.52 30.42
N SER A 76 12.58 -9.39 30.99
CA SER A 76 11.42 -8.78 30.33
C SER A 76 11.62 -7.30 29.97
N ALA A 77 12.28 -6.54 30.85
CA ALA A 77 12.53 -5.12 30.68
C ALA A 77 13.42 -4.82 29.47
N HIS A 78 14.35 -5.70 29.12
CA HIS A 78 15.20 -5.53 27.92
C HIS A 78 14.33 -5.46 26.64
N GLY A 79 13.45 -6.42 26.45
CA GLY A 79 12.55 -6.46 25.30
C GLY A 79 11.58 -5.27 25.25
N ALA A 80 10.99 -4.91 26.40
CA ALA A 80 10.08 -3.78 26.51
C ALA A 80 10.79 -2.44 26.16
N ARG A 81 11.95 -2.18 26.73
CA ARG A 81 12.74 -0.96 26.44
C ARG A 81 13.16 -0.89 24.98
N LYS A 82 13.62 -2.01 24.40
CA LYS A 82 13.93 -2.07 22.97
C LYS A 82 12.69 -1.74 22.13
N GLY A 83 11.54 -2.35 22.45
CA GLY A 83 10.30 -2.09 21.73
C GLY A 83 9.90 -0.61 21.75
N LEU A 84 9.96 0.05 22.92
CA LEU A 84 9.67 1.48 23.04
C LEU A 84 10.63 2.34 22.21
N SER A 85 11.92 2.08 22.30
CA SER A 85 12.94 2.82 21.54
C SER A 85 12.76 2.63 20.03
N ASP A 86 12.61 1.40 19.58
CA ASP A 86 12.44 1.07 18.17
C ASP A 86 11.14 1.67 17.59
N THR A 87 10.05 1.67 18.35
CA THR A 87 8.80 2.32 17.94
C THR A 87 8.99 3.81 17.71
N ALA A 88 9.66 4.51 18.64
CA ALA A 88 9.91 5.93 18.52
C ALA A 88 10.78 6.28 17.30
N LEU A 89 11.81 5.49 17.00
CA LEU A 89 12.69 5.70 15.86
C LEU A 89 11.97 5.39 14.52
N ARG A 90 11.23 4.30 14.46
CA ARG A 90 10.56 3.86 13.22
C ARG A 90 9.34 4.69 12.82
N THR A 91 8.76 5.44 13.76
CA THR A 91 7.70 6.42 13.42
C THR A 91 8.21 7.45 12.41
N ALA A 92 9.47 7.90 12.55
CA ALA A 92 10.09 8.79 11.59
C ALA A 92 10.26 8.15 10.21
N ASP A 93 10.65 6.88 10.15
CA ASP A 93 10.81 6.14 8.89
C ASP A 93 9.47 5.98 8.15
N SER A 94 8.40 5.66 8.88
CA SER A 94 7.04 5.58 8.33
C SER A 94 6.57 6.94 7.78
N GLY A 95 6.80 8.03 8.51
CA GLY A 95 6.48 9.38 8.06
C GLY A 95 7.26 9.78 6.81
N TYR A 96 8.54 9.42 6.73
CA TYR A 96 9.38 9.67 5.56
C TYR A 96 8.96 8.84 4.34
N LEU A 97 8.56 7.57 4.54
CA LEU A 97 7.99 6.76 3.45
C LEU A 97 6.71 7.39 2.91
N THR A 98 5.78 7.78 3.79
CA THR A 98 4.53 8.44 3.40
C THR A 98 4.79 9.71 2.59
N ARG A 99 5.72 10.55 3.02
CA ARG A 99 6.12 11.76 2.28
C ARG A 99 6.60 11.42 0.87
N ARG A 100 7.47 10.41 0.71
CA ARG A 100 7.97 10.00 -0.62
C ARG A 100 6.85 9.47 -1.51
N LEU A 101 5.90 8.71 -0.94
CA LEU A 101 4.72 8.22 -1.67
C LEU A 101 3.83 9.38 -2.15
N VAL A 102 3.60 10.39 -1.31
CA VAL A 102 2.85 11.60 -1.71
C VAL A 102 3.58 12.34 -2.82
N ASP A 103 4.89 12.53 -2.72
CA ASP A 103 5.66 13.25 -3.74
C ASP A 103 5.66 12.56 -5.11
N VAL A 104 5.61 11.23 -5.17
CA VAL A 104 5.58 10.49 -6.44
C VAL A 104 4.20 10.46 -7.08
N SER A 105 3.13 10.54 -6.28
CA SER A 105 1.76 10.33 -6.77
C SER A 105 0.88 11.60 -6.77
N GLN A 106 1.40 12.74 -6.37
CA GLN A 106 0.64 13.98 -6.21
C GLN A 106 0.03 14.53 -7.52
N ASP A 107 0.55 14.14 -8.67
CA ASP A 107 0.06 14.52 -10.01
C ASP A 107 -1.12 13.65 -10.48
N LEU A 108 -1.38 12.51 -9.81
CA LEU A 108 -2.47 11.60 -10.16
C LEU A 108 -3.81 12.07 -9.60
N ILE A 109 -4.59 12.70 -10.49
CA ILE A 109 -5.93 13.21 -10.24
C ILE A 109 -6.86 12.57 -11.27
N ILE A 110 -8.10 12.32 -10.91
CA ILE A 110 -9.13 11.90 -11.88
C ILE A 110 -9.48 13.09 -12.75
N ARG A 111 -9.16 13.02 -14.05
CA ARG A 111 -9.38 14.12 -14.99
C ARG A 111 -10.49 13.86 -15.99
N GLU A 112 -10.68 12.62 -16.37
CA GLU A 112 -11.60 12.14 -17.40
C GLU A 112 -12.55 11.10 -16.84
N THR A 113 -13.70 10.95 -17.46
CA THR A 113 -14.66 9.89 -17.11
C THR A 113 -14.24 8.56 -17.70
N ASP A 114 -13.81 8.54 -18.97
CA ASP A 114 -13.41 7.33 -19.68
C ASP A 114 -12.25 7.62 -20.65
N CYS A 115 -11.13 6.92 -20.52
CA CYS A 115 -9.98 7.04 -21.42
C CYS A 115 -10.14 6.25 -22.74
N CYS A 116 -11.21 5.46 -22.86
CA CYS A 116 -11.45 4.57 -24.01
C CYS A 116 -12.71 4.97 -24.79
N GLU A 117 -13.15 6.23 -24.67
CA GLU A 117 -14.30 6.73 -25.40
C GLU A 117 -13.99 6.72 -26.90
N GLY A 118 -14.70 5.86 -27.65
CA GLY A 118 -14.48 5.67 -29.09
C GLY A 118 -13.48 4.57 -29.50
N MET A 119 -12.84 3.90 -28.55
CA MET A 119 -11.96 2.74 -28.85
C MET A 119 -12.76 1.45 -29.01
N SER A 120 -12.34 0.59 -29.94
CA SER A 120 -12.95 -0.73 -30.17
C SER A 120 -12.62 -1.73 -29.06
N GLU A 121 -11.44 -1.64 -28.47
CA GLU A 121 -10.99 -2.50 -27.38
C GLU A 121 -10.84 -1.71 -26.09
N ILE A 122 -11.38 -2.29 -25.00
CA ILE A 122 -11.22 -1.75 -23.65
C ILE A 122 -9.94 -2.31 -23.04
N PRO A 123 -8.96 -1.49 -22.68
CA PRO A 123 -7.75 -1.99 -22.03
C PRO A 123 -8.08 -2.53 -20.66
N GLY A 124 -7.74 -3.78 -20.43
CA GLY A 124 -8.01 -4.50 -19.20
C GLY A 124 -6.89 -5.44 -18.82
N MET A 125 -6.95 -5.87 -17.58
CA MET A 125 -6.01 -6.80 -16.98
C MET A 125 -6.74 -8.03 -16.48
N TRP A 126 -6.19 -9.21 -16.74
CA TRP A 126 -6.63 -10.45 -16.12
C TRP A 126 -6.19 -10.47 -14.66
N ILE A 127 -7.13 -10.68 -13.78
CA ILE A 127 -6.90 -10.87 -12.35
C ILE A 127 -7.38 -12.25 -11.91
N ASN A 128 -6.70 -12.80 -10.93
CA ASN A 128 -7.03 -14.03 -10.21
C ASN A 128 -6.82 -13.82 -8.71
N ALA A 129 -7.22 -14.76 -7.88
CA ALA A 129 -6.91 -14.73 -6.46
C ALA A 129 -5.39 -14.82 -6.24
N PHE A 130 -4.87 -14.09 -5.25
CA PHE A 130 -3.47 -14.24 -4.85
C PHE A 130 -3.31 -15.39 -3.88
N MET A 131 -2.47 -16.36 -4.26
CA MET A 131 -2.17 -17.53 -3.47
C MET A 131 -0.69 -17.53 -3.06
N ASP A 132 -0.39 -17.85 -1.80
CA ASP A 132 0.95 -18.17 -1.33
C ASP A 132 1.01 -19.66 -0.96
N GLY A 133 1.47 -20.47 -1.91
CA GLY A 133 1.39 -21.92 -1.81
C GLY A 133 -0.05 -22.42 -1.67
N LYS A 134 -0.49 -22.75 -0.47
CA LYS A 134 -1.88 -23.21 -0.17
C LYS A 134 -2.74 -22.16 0.53
N GLU A 135 -2.15 -21.09 1.02
CA GLU A 135 -2.87 -20.01 1.69
C GLU A 135 -3.33 -18.96 0.70
N MET A 136 -4.57 -18.54 0.83
CA MET A 136 -5.13 -17.45 0.02
C MET A 136 -4.80 -16.13 0.71
N ILE A 137 -3.96 -15.30 0.05
CA ILE A 137 -3.60 -13.97 0.54
C ILE A 137 -4.77 -13.02 0.31
N GLU A 138 -5.32 -13.02 -0.90
CA GLU A 138 -6.41 -12.12 -1.28
C GLU A 138 -7.41 -12.84 -2.19
N SER A 139 -8.70 -12.72 -1.87
CA SER A 139 -9.76 -13.36 -2.64
C SER A 139 -9.98 -12.62 -3.97
N LEU A 140 -10.44 -13.35 -5.00
CA LEU A 140 -10.84 -12.74 -6.26
C LEU A 140 -11.98 -11.74 -6.05
N GLU A 141 -12.89 -12.01 -5.10
CA GLU A 141 -14.03 -11.15 -4.77
C GLU A 141 -13.58 -9.77 -4.29
N ASP A 142 -12.60 -9.71 -3.38
CA ASP A 142 -12.04 -8.45 -2.85
C ASP A 142 -11.35 -7.65 -3.95
N ARG A 143 -10.60 -8.32 -4.83
CA ARG A 143 -9.85 -7.69 -5.91
C ARG A 143 -10.73 -7.09 -7.00
N MET A 144 -11.86 -7.74 -7.33
CA MET A 144 -12.76 -7.25 -8.40
C MET A 144 -13.84 -6.29 -7.90
N THR A 145 -14.14 -6.26 -6.60
CA THR A 145 -15.17 -5.39 -6.03
C THR A 145 -14.85 -3.91 -6.27
N GLY A 146 -15.82 -3.18 -6.84
CA GLY A 146 -15.66 -1.74 -7.14
C GLY A 146 -14.80 -1.45 -8.37
N ARG A 147 -14.47 -2.45 -9.19
CA ARG A 147 -13.77 -2.30 -10.49
C ARG A 147 -14.77 -2.33 -11.65
N TYR A 148 -14.35 -1.89 -12.81
CA TYR A 148 -15.13 -2.00 -14.04
C TYR A 148 -14.66 -3.23 -14.82
N ALA A 149 -15.62 -4.02 -15.33
CA ALA A 149 -15.32 -5.14 -16.21
C ALA A 149 -14.78 -4.62 -17.56
N ALA A 150 -13.70 -5.22 -18.08
CA ALA A 150 -13.19 -4.89 -19.41
C ALA A 150 -13.90 -5.67 -20.52
N GLU A 151 -14.41 -6.87 -20.20
CA GLU A 151 -15.16 -7.76 -21.10
C GLU A 151 -16.46 -8.19 -20.45
N ASP A 152 -17.36 -8.75 -21.27
CA ASP A 152 -18.60 -9.33 -20.76
C ASP A 152 -18.30 -10.59 -19.95
N ILE A 153 -18.77 -10.64 -18.73
CA ILE A 153 -18.59 -11.78 -17.82
C ILE A 153 -19.86 -12.64 -17.90
N VAL A 154 -19.69 -13.84 -18.44
CA VAL A 154 -20.78 -14.80 -18.67
C VAL A 154 -20.56 -16.01 -17.78
N ASP A 155 -21.63 -16.54 -17.21
CA ASP A 155 -21.59 -17.79 -16.45
C ASP A 155 -21.24 -18.96 -17.36
N PRO A 156 -20.18 -19.75 -17.07
CA PRO A 156 -19.76 -20.87 -17.90
C PRO A 156 -20.78 -22.03 -17.94
N GLU A 157 -21.66 -22.16 -16.93
CA GLU A 157 -22.64 -23.24 -16.85
C GLU A 157 -23.97 -22.85 -17.50
N THR A 158 -24.48 -21.65 -17.21
CA THR A 158 -25.81 -21.21 -17.67
C THR A 158 -25.77 -20.39 -18.96
N GLY A 159 -24.63 -19.80 -19.30
CA GLY A 159 -24.49 -18.88 -20.42
C GLY A 159 -25.15 -17.52 -20.19
N GLU A 160 -25.62 -17.25 -18.98
CA GLU A 160 -26.23 -15.96 -18.64
C GLU A 160 -25.18 -14.85 -18.43
N LEU A 161 -25.49 -13.65 -18.88
CA LEU A 161 -24.62 -12.48 -18.69
C LEU A 161 -24.73 -11.97 -17.25
N ILE A 162 -23.66 -12.12 -16.45
CA ILE A 162 -23.58 -11.64 -15.07
C ILE A 162 -23.25 -10.14 -15.04
N VAL A 163 -22.21 -9.72 -15.79
CA VAL A 163 -21.77 -8.32 -15.86
C VAL A 163 -21.42 -7.96 -17.30
N LYS A 164 -22.00 -6.85 -17.78
CA LYS A 164 -21.66 -6.31 -19.10
C LYS A 164 -20.33 -5.56 -19.05
N ALA A 165 -19.59 -5.57 -20.15
CA ALA A 165 -18.38 -4.79 -20.35
C ALA A 165 -18.63 -3.31 -20.00
N ASN A 166 -17.61 -2.65 -19.46
CA ASN A 166 -17.64 -1.25 -19.04
C ASN A 166 -18.67 -0.91 -17.94
N THR A 167 -19.08 -1.92 -17.15
CA THR A 167 -19.99 -1.78 -16.01
C THR A 167 -19.27 -2.08 -14.71
N MET A 168 -19.60 -1.37 -13.64
CA MET A 168 -18.99 -1.56 -12.32
C MET A 168 -19.46 -2.86 -11.67
N ILE A 169 -18.51 -3.62 -11.14
CA ILE A 169 -18.73 -4.85 -10.38
C ILE A 169 -19.06 -4.48 -8.93
N THR A 170 -20.32 -4.60 -8.56
CA THR A 170 -20.78 -4.40 -7.18
C THR A 170 -20.49 -5.65 -6.32
N PRO A 171 -20.45 -5.55 -4.97
CA PRO A 171 -20.23 -6.72 -4.11
C PRO A 171 -21.19 -7.89 -4.38
N LYS A 172 -22.45 -7.60 -4.71
CA LYS A 172 -23.43 -8.64 -5.06
C LYS A 172 -23.06 -9.37 -6.36
N ARG A 173 -22.61 -8.64 -7.38
CA ARG A 173 -22.15 -9.20 -8.65
C ARG A 173 -20.85 -9.98 -8.47
N ALA A 174 -19.94 -9.49 -7.63
CA ALA A 174 -18.70 -10.18 -7.30
C ALA A 174 -18.98 -11.56 -6.66
N ALA A 175 -19.89 -11.62 -5.68
CA ALA A 175 -20.31 -12.89 -5.08
C ALA A 175 -20.97 -13.85 -6.10
N MET A 176 -21.72 -13.33 -7.11
CA MET A 176 -22.26 -14.17 -8.19
C MET A 176 -21.17 -14.75 -9.08
N ILE A 177 -20.16 -13.96 -9.46
CA ILE A 177 -19.02 -14.40 -10.28
C ILE A 177 -18.24 -15.51 -9.55
N THR A 178 -17.99 -15.34 -8.25
CA THR A 178 -17.29 -16.35 -7.43
C THR A 178 -18.11 -17.64 -7.30
N LYS A 179 -19.44 -17.54 -7.15
CA LYS A 179 -20.33 -18.72 -7.12
C LYS A 179 -20.40 -19.46 -8.46
N ALA A 180 -20.28 -18.76 -9.58
CA ALA A 180 -20.20 -19.35 -10.93
C ALA A 180 -18.85 -20.07 -11.20
N GLY A 181 -17.93 -20.10 -10.24
CA GLY A 181 -16.65 -20.80 -10.35
C GLY A 181 -15.64 -20.17 -11.31
N ILE A 182 -15.78 -18.87 -11.61
CA ILE A 182 -14.86 -18.15 -12.48
C ILE A 182 -13.60 -17.79 -11.70
N GLU A 183 -12.45 -18.31 -12.15
CA GLU A 183 -11.15 -18.12 -11.49
C GLU A 183 -10.40 -16.87 -11.96
N LYS A 184 -10.69 -16.40 -13.19
CA LYS A 184 -10.00 -15.25 -13.81
C LYS A 184 -11.01 -14.31 -14.44
N VAL A 185 -10.84 -13.01 -14.18
CA VAL A 185 -11.70 -11.95 -14.71
C VAL A 185 -10.84 -10.85 -15.32
N LYS A 186 -11.25 -10.29 -16.48
CA LYS A 186 -10.58 -9.14 -17.09
C LYS A 186 -11.24 -7.86 -16.62
N ILE A 187 -10.49 -7.07 -15.86
CA ILE A 187 -10.97 -5.81 -15.29
C ILE A 187 -10.18 -4.61 -15.80
N ARG A 188 -10.78 -3.44 -15.71
CA ARG A 188 -10.08 -2.16 -15.92
C ARG A 188 -9.30 -1.81 -14.66
N THR A 189 -8.04 -1.41 -14.84
CA THR A 189 -7.15 -1.04 -13.74
C THR A 189 -6.47 0.29 -14.03
N VAL A 190 -5.91 0.89 -12.99
CA VAL A 190 -5.09 2.10 -13.10
C VAL A 190 -3.86 1.85 -13.96
N LEU A 191 -3.31 0.62 -13.92
CA LEU A 191 -2.11 0.24 -14.67
C LEU A 191 -2.32 0.20 -16.18
N SER A 192 -3.53 -0.13 -16.64
CA SER A 192 -3.89 -0.18 -18.06
C SER A 192 -4.51 1.11 -18.59
N CYS A 193 -4.62 2.16 -17.76
CA CYS A 193 -5.24 3.41 -18.15
C CYS A 193 -4.38 4.18 -19.16
N ARG A 194 -4.98 4.60 -20.28
CA ARG A 194 -4.34 5.35 -21.37
C ARG A 194 -4.43 6.87 -21.25
N SER A 195 -4.92 7.39 -20.11
CA SER A 195 -4.94 8.84 -19.88
C SER A 195 -3.52 9.38 -19.72
N HIS A 196 -3.13 10.37 -20.52
CA HIS A 196 -1.80 11.02 -20.49
C HIS A 196 -1.57 11.78 -19.19
N ILE A 197 -2.61 12.45 -18.69
CA ILE A 197 -2.51 13.28 -17.48
C ILE A 197 -3.50 12.72 -16.44
N GLY A 198 -2.97 12.11 -15.38
CA GLY A 198 -3.79 11.53 -14.33
C GLY A 198 -4.34 10.14 -14.66
N VAL A 199 -5.57 9.88 -14.27
CA VAL A 199 -6.29 8.60 -14.45
C VAL A 199 -7.75 8.89 -14.76
N CYS A 200 -8.41 8.03 -15.54
CA CYS A 200 -9.84 8.13 -15.78
C CYS A 200 -10.68 7.48 -14.66
N ALA A 201 -11.90 7.94 -14.49
CA ALA A 201 -12.81 7.46 -13.44
C ALA A 201 -13.11 5.96 -13.54
N LYS A 202 -13.34 5.46 -14.75
CA LYS A 202 -13.66 4.04 -14.96
C LYS A 202 -12.49 3.10 -14.70
N CYS A 203 -11.24 3.48 -15.01
CA CYS A 203 -10.07 2.68 -14.70
C CYS A 203 -9.75 2.66 -13.20
N TYR A 204 -10.06 3.73 -12.48
CA TYR A 204 -9.95 3.75 -11.02
C TYR A 204 -11.11 2.98 -10.36
N GLY A 205 -12.34 3.16 -10.84
CA GLY A 205 -13.53 2.48 -10.36
C GLY A 205 -14.22 3.18 -9.19
N ALA A 206 -14.66 2.43 -8.17
CA ALA A 206 -15.39 2.97 -7.04
C ALA A 206 -14.48 3.77 -6.09
N ASN A 207 -15.04 4.84 -5.51
CA ASN A 207 -14.49 5.50 -4.33
C ASN A 207 -14.72 4.61 -3.11
N MET A 208 -13.66 4.33 -2.34
CA MET A 208 -13.70 3.40 -1.21
C MET A 208 -14.54 3.90 -0.02
N ALA A 209 -14.71 5.22 0.10
CA ALA A 209 -15.49 5.80 1.19
C ALA A 209 -17.01 5.73 0.94
N THR A 210 -17.44 5.96 -0.32
CA THR A 210 -18.86 6.03 -0.67
C THR A 210 -19.39 4.78 -1.37
N GLY A 211 -18.50 3.91 -1.88
CA GLY A 211 -18.86 2.75 -2.72
C GLY A 211 -19.41 3.11 -4.11
N GLN A 212 -19.49 4.39 -4.43
CA GLN A 212 -19.96 4.88 -5.73
C GLN A 212 -18.79 5.12 -6.69
N ALA A 213 -19.08 5.31 -7.96
CA ALA A 213 -18.04 5.66 -8.94
C ALA A 213 -17.32 6.95 -8.54
N VAL A 214 -16.00 6.95 -8.68
CA VAL A 214 -15.14 8.10 -8.36
C VAL A 214 -15.53 9.30 -9.23
N GLN A 215 -15.51 10.49 -8.65
CA GLN A 215 -15.81 11.73 -9.36
C GLN A 215 -14.55 12.33 -10.00
N VAL A 216 -14.75 13.04 -11.11
CA VAL A 216 -13.68 13.82 -11.74
C VAL A 216 -13.25 14.93 -10.78
N GLY A 217 -11.93 15.04 -10.55
CA GLY A 217 -11.33 16.00 -9.64
C GLY A 217 -10.86 15.41 -8.30
N GLU A 218 -11.07 14.12 -8.04
CA GLU A 218 -10.50 13.48 -6.87
C GLU A 218 -9.00 13.26 -7.01
N ALA A 219 -8.24 13.60 -5.95
CA ALA A 219 -6.79 13.45 -5.88
C ALA A 219 -6.43 12.04 -5.40
N VAL A 220 -6.64 11.05 -6.24
CA VAL A 220 -6.47 9.61 -5.90
C VAL A 220 -5.04 9.23 -5.56
N GLY A 221 -4.05 9.96 -6.07
CA GLY A 221 -2.65 9.72 -5.75
C GLY A 221 -2.34 10.02 -4.28
N ILE A 222 -2.84 11.12 -3.73
CA ILE A 222 -2.66 11.46 -2.30
C ILE A 222 -3.42 10.46 -1.42
N ILE A 223 -4.65 10.10 -1.81
CA ILE A 223 -5.43 9.09 -1.08
C ILE A 223 -4.67 7.76 -1.03
N ALA A 224 -4.09 7.32 -2.15
CA ALA A 224 -3.28 6.10 -2.19
C ALA A 224 -2.06 6.18 -1.28
N ALA A 225 -1.30 7.27 -1.33
CA ALA A 225 -0.11 7.46 -0.49
C ALA A 225 -0.45 7.48 1.01
N GLN A 226 -1.56 8.13 1.39
CA GLN A 226 -2.03 8.16 2.77
C GLN A 226 -2.56 6.80 3.24
N SER A 227 -3.30 6.08 2.40
CA SER A 227 -3.84 4.75 2.72
C SER A 227 -2.75 3.69 2.90
N ILE A 228 -1.60 3.83 2.20
CA ILE A 228 -0.42 2.97 2.38
C ILE A 228 0.39 3.43 3.60
N GLY A 229 0.51 4.74 3.83
CA GLY A 229 1.37 5.32 4.86
C GLY A 229 0.79 5.26 6.27
N GLU A 230 -0.52 5.43 6.45
CA GLU A 230 -1.18 5.38 7.76
C GLU A 230 -0.91 4.05 8.48
N PRO A 231 -1.18 2.88 7.89
CA PRO A 231 -0.89 1.62 8.56
C PRO A 231 0.61 1.35 8.75
N GLY A 232 1.49 2.06 8.03
CA GLY A 232 2.94 1.95 8.19
C GLY A 232 3.41 2.21 9.61
N THR A 233 2.79 3.13 10.34
CA THR A 233 3.07 3.37 11.76
C THR A 233 2.64 2.19 12.62
N GLN A 234 1.51 1.54 12.32
CA GLN A 234 1.05 0.34 13.04
C GLN A 234 1.95 -0.87 12.75
N LEU A 235 2.46 -1.01 11.53
CA LEU A 235 3.46 -2.01 11.16
C LEU A 235 4.73 -1.91 12.01
N THR A 236 5.16 -0.70 12.35
CA THR A 236 6.32 -0.49 13.22
C THR A 236 6.07 -0.93 14.66
N MET A 237 4.85 -0.78 15.17
CA MET A 237 4.49 -1.15 16.53
C MET A 237 4.29 -2.67 16.70
N ARG A 238 3.73 -3.36 15.70
CA ARG A 238 3.35 -4.79 15.80
C ARG A 238 4.51 -5.76 15.59
N THR A 239 5.58 -5.40 14.88
CA THR A 239 6.76 -6.26 14.66
C THR A 239 7.49 -6.70 15.93
N PHE A 240 7.21 -6.07 17.08
CA PHE A 240 7.79 -6.41 18.39
C PHE A 240 6.95 -7.36 19.23
N HIS A 241 5.65 -7.48 18.95
CA HIS A 241 4.76 -8.33 19.77
C HIS A 241 4.83 -9.82 19.39
N THR A 242 5.30 -10.14 18.22
CA THR A 242 5.66 -11.48 17.81
C THR A 242 7.08 -11.80 18.31
N GLY A 243 7.26 -11.97 19.61
CA GLY A 243 8.48 -12.50 20.23
C GLY A 243 8.71 -13.98 19.91
N GLY A 244 8.37 -14.40 18.71
CA GLY A 244 8.65 -15.70 18.15
C GLY A 244 10.01 -15.69 17.45
N VAL A 245 10.71 -16.80 17.56
CA VAL A 245 11.94 -17.13 16.86
C VAL A 245 11.88 -16.53 15.45
N ALA A 246 12.84 -15.65 15.14
CA ALA A 246 12.99 -15.08 13.81
C ALA A 246 13.05 -16.24 12.80
N GLY A 247 11.97 -16.41 12.06
CA GLY A 247 12.00 -17.20 10.84
C GLY A 247 12.97 -16.53 9.87
N ASP A 248 13.52 -17.29 8.98
CA ASP A 248 14.66 -17.01 8.09
C ASP A 248 14.59 -15.71 7.24
N ASP A 249 13.64 -14.82 7.43
CA ASP A 249 13.50 -13.60 6.64
C ASP A 249 13.95 -12.36 7.41
N ILE A 250 15.09 -11.81 6.98
CA ILE A 250 15.83 -10.73 7.65
C ILE A 250 15.15 -9.37 7.54
N THR A 251 14.20 -9.21 6.60
CA THR A 251 13.50 -7.97 6.33
C THR A 251 11.99 -8.18 6.32
N GLN A 252 11.34 -8.11 7.50
CA GLN A 252 9.89 -8.18 7.62
C GLN A 252 9.31 -6.80 7.96
N GLY A 253 8.09 -6.53 7.52
CA GLY A 253 7.37 -5.31 7.82
C GLY A 253 7.78 -4.10 6.99
N LEU A 254 7.81 -2.90 7.60
CA LEU A 254 8.04 -1.63 6.91
C LEU A 254 9.35 -1.57 6.10
N PRO A 255 10.51 -2.10 6.56
CA PRO A 255 11.73 -2.13 5.76
C PRO A 255 11.58 -2.88 4.43
N ARG A 256 10.76 -3.94 4.39
CA ARG A 256 10.48 -4.69 3.16
C ARG A 256 9.60 -3.87 2.19
N VAL A 257 8.60 -3.19 2.70
CA VAL A 257 7.75 -2.29 1.90
C VAL A 257 8.59 -1.16 1.30
N GLU A 258 9.50 -0.56 2.09
CA GLU A 258 10.43 0.46 1.60
C GLU A 258 11.38 -0.10 0.52
N GLU A 259 11.92 -1.30 0.72
CA GLU A 259 12.79 -1.96 -0.25
C GLU A 259 12.08 -2.20 -1.59
N LEU A 260 10.82 -2.64 -1.56
CA LEU A 260 9.99 -2.84 -2.75
C LEU A 260 9.72 -1.52 -3.48
N PHE A 261 9.22 -0.49 -2.78
CA PHE A 261 8.90 0.80 -3.41
C PHE A 261 10.14 1.57 -3.87
N GLU A 262 11.30 1.38 -3.25
CA GLU A 262 12.56 1.95 -3.75
C GLU A 262 13.22 1.09 -4.84
N ALA A 263 12.62 -0.05 -5.18
CA ALA A 263 13.16 -1.02 -6.15
C ALA A 263 14.65 -1.35 -5.84
N ARG A 264 14.98 -1.53 -4.55
CA ARG A 264 16.34 -1.89 -4.12
C ARG A 264 16.56 -3.38 -4.31
N LYS A 265 17.81 -3.74 -4.54
CA LYS A 265 18.22 -5.15 -4.56
C LYS A 265 18.04 -5.76 -3.15
N PRO A 266 17.23 -6.83 -3.00
CA PRO A 266 16.98 -7.43 -1.69
C PRO A 266 18.24 -8.00 -1.04
N LYS A 267 18.28 -7.96 0.30
CA LYS A 267 19.40 -8.53 1.07
C LYS A 267 19.47 -10.05 0.97
N GLY A 268 18.31 -10.72 0.95
CA GLY A 268 18.17 -12.16 0.73
C GLY A 268 17.75 -12.47 -0.72
N LEU A 269 18.62 -12.18 -1.70
CA LEU A 269 18.31 -12.32 -3.10
C LEU A 269 18.06 -13.78 -3.51
N ALA A 270 16.88 -14.08 -4.06
CA ALA A 270 16.61 -15.32 -4.79
C ALA A 270 17.30 -15.29 -6.16
N ILE A 271 17.90 -16.39 -6.53
CA ILE A 271 18.43 -16.58 -7.88
C ILE A 271 17.28 -17.07 -8.75
N ILE A 272 17.06 -16.41 -9.88
CA ILE A 272 16.02 -16.76 -10.86
C ILE A 272 16.66 -17.27 -12.15
N SER A 273 15.92 -18.10 -12.90
CA SER A 273 16.36 -18.57 -14.20
C SER A 273 16.12 -17.52 -15.28
N GLU A 274 17.09 -17.31 -16.17
CA GLU A 274 16.93 -16.38 -17.29
C GLU A 274 16.14 -16.97 -18.47
N PHE A 275 16.10 -18.30 -18.59
CA PHE A 275 15.39 -18.99 -19.66
C PHE A 275 14.73 -20.28 -19.14
N ALA A 276 13.78 -20.79 -19.90
CA ALA A 276 13.07 -22.02 -19.59
C ALA A 276 13.96 -23.24 -19.89
N GLY A 277 13.88 -24.25 -19.05
CA GLY A 277 14.66 -25.46 -19.26
C GLY A 277 14.52 -26.52 -18.17
N THR A 278 15.28 -27.60 -18.31
CA THR A 278 15.34 -28.68 -17.33
C THR A 278 16.50 -28.47 -16.36
N ILE A 279 16.26 -28.72 -15.09
CA ILE A 279 17.22 -28.51 -14.01
C ILE A 279 18.12 -29.74 -13.84
N SER A 280 19.41 -29.50 -13.68
CA SER A 280 20.39 -30.47 -13.19
C SER A 280 21.19 -29.87 -12.05
N ILE A 281 21.18 -30.52 -10.90
CA ILE A 281 21.88 -30.04 -9.69
C ILE A 281 23.25 -30.73 -9.62
N LYS A 282 24.34 -29.94 -9.63
CA LYS A 282 25.70 -30.40 -9.45
C LYS A 282 26.21 -29.98 -8.09
N ASP A 283 26.27 -30.90 -7.14
CA ASP A 283 26.75 -30.67 -5.79
C ASP A 283 28.20 -31.14 -5.67
N THR A 284 29.12 -30.20 -5.55
CA THR A 284 30.55 -30.45 -5.36
C THR A 284 30.94 -30.00 -3.95
N LYS A 285 31.88 -30.69 -3.29
CA LYS A 285 32.31 -30.41 -1.91
C LYS A 285 32.63 -28.92 -1.60
N LYS A 286 32.84 -28.09 -2.63
CA LYS A 286 33.17 -26.64 -2.49
C LYS A 286 32.18 -25.70 -3.13
N LYS A 287 31.33 -26.18 -4.04
CA LYS A 287 30.39 -25.33 -4.82
C LYS A 287 29.12 -26.12 -5.12
N ARG A 288 28.00 -25.47 -4.96
CA ARG A 288 26.70 -25.97 -5.34
C ARG A 288 26.24 -25.18 -6.56
N GLU A 289 26.01 -25.87 -7.66
CA GLU A 289 25.64 -25.27 -8.94
C GLU A 289 24.32 -25.89 -9.45
N VAL A 290 23.38 -25.05 -9.83
CA VAL A 290 22.18 -25.46 -10.55
C VAL A 290 22.39 -25.12 -12.02
N VAL A 291 22.37 -26.13 -12.85
CA VAL A 291 22.50 -26.00 -14.30
C VAL A 291 21.11 -26.11 -14.93
N VAL A 292 20.71 -25.08 -15.65
CA VAL A 292 19.49 -25.07 -16.44
C VAL A 292 19.87 -25.32 -17.89
N ALA A 293 19.27 -26.32 -18.49
CA ALA A 293 19.50 -26.70 -19.90
C ALA A 293 18.18 -26.56 -20.66
N ASN A 294 18.18 -25.75 -21.71
CA ASN A 294 17.06 -25.67 -22.62
C ASN A 294 17.26 -26.74 -23.71
N SER A 295 16.30 -27.64 -23.84
CA SER A 295 16.34 -28.72 -24.84
C SER A 295 16.06 -28.23 -26.27
N GLU A 296 15.43 -27.08 -26.45
CA GLU A 296 15.07 -26.54 -27.77
C GLU A 296 16.18 -25.66 -28.36
N THR A 297 16.80 -24.78 -27.57
CA THR A 297 17.87 -23.86 -28.03
C THR A 297 19.27 -24.46 -27.84
N GLY A 298 19.42 -25.49 -26.99
CA GLY A 298 20.71 -26.07 -26.62
C GLY A 298 21.55 -25.21 -25.69
N GLU A 299 20.99 -24.10 -25.17
CA GLU A 299 21.65 -23.22 -24.24
C GLU A 299 21.70 -23.84 -22.84
N THR A 300 22.87 -23.76 -22.19
CA THR A 300 23.05 -24.22 -20.81
C THR A 300 23.70 -23.13 -19.98
N LYS A 301 23.12 -22.81 -18.83
CA LYS A 301 23.68 -21.85 -17.91
C LYS A 301 23.78 -22.43 -16.50
N ALA A 302 24.95 -22.30 -15.89
CA ALA A 302 25.20 -22.74 -14.52
C ALA A 302 25.05 -21.55 -13.55
N TYR A 303 24.18 -21.70 -12.58
CA TYR A 303 23.97 -20.72 -11.51
C TYR A 303 24.66 -21.18 -10.24
N LEU A 304 25.61 -20.39 -9.76
CA LEU A 304 26.33 -20.66 -8.52
C LEU A 304 25.48 -20.29 -7.32
N ILE A 305 25.16 -21.25 -6.45
CA ILE A 305 24.35 -21.04 -5.25
C ILE A 305 25.27 -20.77 -4.07
N PRO A 306 25.06 -19.63 -3.33
CA PRO A 306 25.80 -19.32 -2.11
C PRO A 306 25.59 -20.39 -1.04
N TYR A 307 26.62 -20.63 -0.24
CA TYR A 307 26.53 -21.58 0.86
C TYR A 307 25.51 -21.11 1.90
N GLY A 308 24.54 -21.97 2.22
CA GLY A 308 23.44 -21.65 3.14
C GLY A 308 22.11 -21.28 2.49
N SER A 309 22.07 -21.00 1.17
CA SER A 309 20.79 -20.78 0.47
C SER A 309 20.08 -22.13 0.26
N ARG A 310 18.76 -22.15 0.50
CA ARG A 310 17.91 -23.30 0.25
C ARG A 310 17.50 -23.32 -1.22
N ILE A 311 17.59 -24.49 -1.84
CA ILE A 311 17.13 -24.72 -3.22
C ILE A 311 15.63 -25.03 -3.18
N LYS A 312 14.83 -24.32 -3.99
CA LYS A 312 13.38 -24.51 -4.11
C LYS A 312 13.00 -25.57 -5.13
N VAL A 313 13.88 -25.83 -6.09
CA VAL A 313 13.64 -26.68 -7.25
C VAL A 313 14.20 -28.08 -7.08
N LEU A 314 13.60 -29.06 -7.74
CA LEU A 314 14.01 -30.47 -7.74
C LEU A 314 14.84 -30.82 -8.99
N GLU A 315 15.68 -31.82 -8.87
CA GLU A 315 16.44 -32.33 -10.01
C GLU A 315 15.53 -32.96 -11.08
N GLY A 316 15.71 -32.57 -12.33
CA GLY A 316 14.87 -32.98 -13.46
C GLY A 316 13.57 -32.21 -13.61
N GLN A 317 13.30 -31.19 -12.76
CA GLN A 317 12.12 -30.34 -12.90
C GLN A 317 12.26 -29.43 -14.13
N VAL A 318 11.18 -29.25 -14.87
CA VAL A 318 11.07 -28.27 -15.94
C VAL A 318 10.62 -26.95 -15.32
N ILE A 319 11.34 -25.87 -15.63
CA ILE A 319 11.05 -24.53 -15.14
C ILE A 319 10.84 -23.58 -16.31
N GLU A 320 10.08 -22.51 -16.05
CA GLU A 320 9.89 -21.39 -16.96
C GLU A 320 10.95 -20.29 -16.74
N ALA A 321 11.10 -19.42 -17.73
CA ALA A 321 11.96 -18.25 -17.58
C ALA A 321 11.46 -17.36 -16.41
N GLY A 322 12.37 -17.02 -15.49
CA GLY A 322 12.07 -16.19 -14.32
C GLY A 322 11.54 -16.95 -13.11
N ASP A 323 11.58 -18.30 -13.10
CA ASP A 323 11.26 -19.07 -11.92
C ASP A 323 12.41 -19.05 -10.90
N GLU A 324 12.05 -19.11 -9.62
CA GLU A 324 12.99 -19.05 -8.51
C GLU A 324 13.73 -20.37 -8.32
N LEU A 325 15.05 -20.34 -8.40
CA LEU A 325 15.92 -21.48 -8.13
C LEU A 325 16.19 -21.66 -6.63
N THR A 326 16.24 -20.54 -5.89
CA THR A 326 16.50 -20.53 -4.44
C THR A 326 15.39 -19.79 -3.70
N GLU A 327 15.18 -20.15 -2.43
CA GLU A 327 14.32 -19.39 -1.54
C GLU A 327 14.88 -17.98 -1.32
N GLY A 328 14.01 -16.98 -1.28
CA GLY A 328 14.37 -15.58 -1.03
C GLY A 328 13.49 -14.59 -1.78
N SER A 329 13.82 -13.33 -1.66
CA SER A 329 13.10 -12.25 -2.34
C SER A 329 13.69 -12.00 -3.73
N VAL A 330 12.85 -11.86 -4.74
CA VAL A 330 13.30 -11.61 -6.11
C VAL A 330 13.56 -10.12 -6.33
N ASN A 331 14.56 -9.82 -7.15
CA ASN A 331 14.82 -8.44 -7.56
C ASN A 331 13.83 -8.00 -8.66
N PRO A 332 13.03 -6.93 -8.45
CA PRO A 332 12.04 -6.48 -9.43
C PRO A 332 12.65 -6.14 -10.81
N HIS A 333 13.89 -5.64 -10.84
CA HIS A 333 14.57 -5.33 -12.10
C HIS A 333 14.87 -6.57 -12.96
N ASP A 334 15.14 -7.71 -12.31
CA ASP A 334 15.42 -8.96 -13.03
C ASP A 334 14.12 -9.56 -13.58
N ILE A 335 13.01 -9.43 -12.83
CA ILE A 335 11.67 -9.82 -13.32
C ILE A 335 11.30 -8.97 -14.54
N LEU A 336 11.55 -7.65 -14.51
CA LEU A 336 11.26 -6.75 -15.62
C LEU A 336 11.98 -7.18 -16.91
N LYS A 337 13.24 -7.58 -16.79
CA LYS A 337 14.05 -8.01 -17.94
C LYS A 337 13.62 -9.36 -18.51
N ILE A 338 13.17 -10.29 -17.66
CA ILE A 338 12.91 -11.67 -18.04
C ILE A 338 11.44 -11.90 -18.38
N LYS A 339 10.53 -11.53 -17.45
CA LYS A 339 9.07 -11.77 -17.55
C LYS A 339 8.29 -10.56 -18.08
N GLY A 340 8.94 -9.39 -18.17
CA GLY A 340 8.32 -8.15 -18.65
C GLY A 340 7.54 -7.37 -17.59
N VAL A 341 6.88 -6.31 -18.05
CA VAL A 341 6.22 -5.28 -17.20
C VAL A 341 5.09 -5.86 -16.36
N ARG A 342 4.27 -6.70 -16.98
CA ARG A 342 3.10 -7.29 -16.34
C ARG A 342 3.46 -8.12 -15.11
N ALA A 343 4.45 -8.97 -15.24
CA ALA A 343 4.90 -9.82 -14.14
C ALA A 343 5.47 -9.01 -12.96
N VAL A 344 6.13 -7.86 -13.25
CA VAL A 344 6.59 -6.95 -12.20
C VAL A 344 5.44 -6.29 -11.48
N GLN A 345 4.39 -5.87 -12.21
CA GLN A 345 3.20 -5.26 -11.60
C GLN A 345 2.53 -6.24 -10.63
N ASP A 346 2.28 -7.46 -11.07
CA ASP A 346 1.66 -8.50 -10.25
C ASP A 346 2.54 -8.87 -9.04
N TYR A 347 3.86 -9.01 -9.25
CA TYR A 347 4.82 -9.28 -8.16
C TYR A 347 4.83 -8.17 -7.10
N MET A 348 4.86 -6.89 -7.52
CA MET A 348 4.88 -5.76 -6.60
C MET A 348 3.61 -5.69 -5.77
N ILE A 349 2.45 -5.86 -6.39
CA ILE A 349 1.16 -5.85 -5.69
C ILE A 349 1.10 -7.01 -4.69
N GLN A 350 1.44 -8.22 -5.13
CA GLN A 350 1.40 -9.42 -4.30
C GLN A 350 2.31 -9.31 -3.07
N GLU A 351 3.56 -8.87 -3.26
CA GLU A 351 4.53 -8.75 -2.17
C GLU A 351 4.15 -7.64 -1.16
N VAL A 352 3.66 -6.50 -1.64
CA VAL A 352 3.19 -5.43 -0.75
C VAL A 352 1.96 -5.91 0.04
N GLN A 353 0.97 -6.50 -0.60
CA GLN A 353 -0.21 -7.06 0.04
C GLN A 353 0.16 -8.12 1.08
N ARG A 354 1.09 -9.02 0.73
CA ARG A 354 1.59 -10.05 1.66
C ARG A 354 2.12 -9.44 2.95
N VAL A 355 2.94 -8.39 2.86
CA VAL A 355 3.50 -7.74 4.05
C VAL A 355 2.42 -7.11 4.93
N TYR A 356 1.43 -6.43 4.34
CA TYR A 356 0.35 -5.80 5.09
C TYR A 356 -0.64 -6.83 5.67
N ARG A 357 -1.03 -7.83 4.90
CA ARG A 357 -1.93 -8.90 5.34
C ARG A 357 -1.36 -9.76 6.48
N LEU A 358 -0.07 -10.07 6.47
CA LEU A 358 0.62 -10.75 7.58
C LEU A 358 0.53 -9.98 8.90
N GLN A 359 0.33 -8.66 8.85
CA GLN A 359 0.13 -7.81 10.01
C GLN A 359 -1.35 -7.56 10.34
N GLY A 360 -2.27 -8.18 9.59
CA GLY A 360 -3.72 -8.01 9.75
C GLY A 360 -4.21 -6.63 9.30
N VAL A 361 -3.55 -6.02 8.33
CA VAL A 361 -3.94 -4.75 7.72
C VAL A 361 -4.42 -5.02 6.30
N GLU A 362 -5.59 -4.52 5.96
CA GLU A 362 -6.18 -4.62 4.64
C GLU A 362 -6.06 -3.31 3.89
N ILE A 363 -5.41 -3.36 2.72
CA ILE A 363 -5.26 -2.22 1.80
C ILE A 363 -5.80 -2.66 0.45
N ASN A 364 -6.59 -1.81 -0.21
CA ASN A 364 -7.08 -2.13 -1.54
C ASN A 364 -5.95 -2.04 -2.59
N ASP A 365 -5.93 -2.99 -3.53
CA ASP A 365 -4.94 -3.07 -4.61
C ASP A 365 -4.79 -1.77 -5.41
N LYS A 366 -5.87 -0.98 -5.57
CA LYS A 366 -5.86 0.29 -6.29
C LYS A 366 -4.77 1.24 -5.81
N HIS A 367 -4.57 1.31 -4.49
CA HIS A 367 -3.58 2.22 -3.91
C HIS A 367 -2.16 1.80 -4.26
N VAL A 368 -1.88 0.51 -4.25
CA VAL A 368 -0.59 -0.04 -4.67
C VAL A 368 -0.39 0.13 -6.18
N GLU A 369 -1.42 -0.14 -6.99
CA GLU A 369 -1.39 0.04 -8.46
C GLU A 369 -1.04 1.49 -8.86
N VAL A 370 -1.60 2.48 -8.16
CA VAL A 370 -1.29 3.91 -8.38
C VAL A 370 0.20 4.18 -8.24
N ILE A 371 0.83 3.66 -7.19
CA ILE A 371 2.27 3.86 -6.96
C ILE A 371 3.11 3.08 -7.98
N VAL A 372 2.76 1.82 -8.25
CA VAL A 372 3.46 0.97 -9.23
C VAL A 372 3.40 1.57 -10.63
N ARG A 373 2.26 2.16 -11.02
CA ARG A 373 2.14 2.91 -12.28
C ARG A 373 3.17 4.02 -12.38
N GLN A 374 3.35 4.83 -11.33
CA GLN A 374 4.33 5.90 -11.31
C GLN A 374 5.78 5.39 -11.36
N MET A 375 6.05 4.24 -10.75
CA MET A 375 7.39 3.62 -10.81
C MET A 375 7.75 3.10 -12.20
N LEU A 376 6.75 2.73 -13.01
CA LEU A 376 6.92 2.16 -14.36
C LEU A 376 6.57 3.17 -15.48
N LYS A 377 6.38 4.45 -15.16
CA LYS A 377 5.95 5.50 -16.08
C LYS A 377 6.99 5.85 -17.16
N LYS A 378 8.26 5.52 -16.97
CA LYS A 378 9.37 6.01 -17.82
C LYS A 378 10.00 4.90 -18.66
N ILE A 379 10.33 5.26 -19.90
CA ILE A 379 11.14 4.48 -20.84
C ILE A 379 12.48 5.20 -21.02
N ARG A 380 13.57 4.43 -21.09
CA ARG A 380 14.89 4.94 -21.48
C ARG A 380 15.09 4.71 -22.96
N ILE A 381 15.37 5.77 -23.69
CA ILE A 381 15.69 5.70 -25.11
C ILE A 381 17.08 5.08 -25.29
N GLU A 382 17.17 4.02 -26.08
CA GLU A 382 18.43 3.39 -26.47
C GLU A 382 18.90 3.86 -27.85
N ASN A 383 17.99 3.88 -28.82
CA ASN A 383 18.23 4.40 -30.16
C ASN A 383 17.18 5.47 -30.48
N SER A 384 17.61 6.64 -30.95
CA SER A 384 16.72 7.77 -31.23
C SER A 384 15.88 7.58 -32.50
N GLY A 385 16.31 6.72 -33.44
CA GLY A 385 15.67 6.71 -34.76
C GLY A 385 15.58 8.11 -35.37
N ASP A 386 14.46 8.43 -35.98
CA ASP A 386 14.14 9.74 -36.57
C ASP A 386 13.45 10.71 -35.57
N THR A 387 13.49 10.42 -34.26
CA THR A 387 12.93 11.28 -33.21
C THR A 387 13.91 12.35 -32.76
N ASP A 388 13.39 13.43 -32.15
CA ASP A 388 14.20 14.48 -31.51
C ASP A 388 14.76 14.05 -30.13
N TYR A 389 14.55 12.80 -29.72
CA TYR A 389 15.04 12.31 -28.45
C TYR A 389 16.53 12.00 -28.49
N LEU A 390 17.21 12.30 -27.38
CA LEU A 390 18.62 11.94 -27.20
C LEU A 390 18.72 10.53 -26.56
N PRO A 391 19.65 9.68 -27.01
CA PRO A 391 19.92 8.40 -26.37
C PRO A 391 20.20 8.56 -24.87
N GLY A 392 19.61 7.68 -24.03
CA GLY A 392 19.73 7.73 -22.57
C GLY A 392 18.75 8.66 -21.86
N THR A 393 17.91 9.41 -22.56
CA THR A 393 16.85 10.22 -21.94
C THR A 393 15.70 9.34 -21.42
N LEU A 394 15.01 9.84 -20.38
CA LEU A 394 13.81 9.21 -19.83
C LEU A 394 12.58 9.95 -20.35
N VAL A 395 11.70 9.24 -21.02
CA VAL A 395 10.45 9.75 -21.62
C VAL A 395 9.27 9.01 -21.01
N ASP A 396 8.09 9.62 -20.97
CA ASP A 396 6.85 8.95 -20.54
C ASP A 396 6.43 7.90 -21.57
N VAL A 397 5.91 6.75 -21.08
CA VAL A 397 5.52 5.60 -21.93
C VAL A 397 4.49 6.01 -22.98
N LEU A 398 3.46 6.77 -22.57
CA LEU A 398 2.37 7.17 -23.48
C LEU A 398 2.86 8.16 -24.54
N ASP A 399 3.70 9.14 -24.16
CA ASP A 399 4.27 10.08 -25.10
C ASP A 399 5.20 9.37 -26.13
N TYR A 400 5.95 8.35 -25.64
CA TYR A 400 6.79 7.54 -26.51
C TYR A 400 5.98 6.69 -27.50
N GLU A 401 4.88 6.07 -27.05
CA GLU A 401 3.98 5.30 -27.92
C GLU A 401 3.35 6.19 -28.99
N GLU A 402 2.81 7.35 -28.60
CA GLU A 402 2.16 8.30 -29.52
C GLU A 402 3.13 8.82 -30.60
N ILE A 403 4.36 9.20 -30.20
CA ILE A 403 5.34 9.70 -31.16
C ILE A 403 5.78 8.59 -32.11
N ASN A 404 5.99 7.37 -31.63
CA ASN A 404 6.35 6.25 -32.47
C ASN A 404 5.22 5.85 -33.43
N GLU A 405 3.95 5.85 -33.00
CA GLU A 405 2.80 5.62 -33.87
C GLU A 405 2.74 6.65 -35.00
N ASN A 406 2.90 7.94 -34.67
CA ASN A 406 2.94 9.03 -35.66
C ASN A 406 4.10 8.89 -36.67
N LEU A 407 5.27 8.42 -36.22
CA LEU A 407 6.43 8.20 -37.11
C LEU A 407 6.22 7.00 -38.02
N ILE A 408 5.65 5.92 -37.51
CA ILE A 408 5.30 4.72 -38.29
C ILE A 408 4.29 5.08 -39.39
N GLU A 409 3.27 5.91 -39.08
CA GLU A 409 2.31 6.40 -40.07
C GLU A 409 2.98 7.26 -41.17
N GLN A 410 4.04 7.99 -40.80
CA GLN A 410 4.86 8.79 -41.75
C GLN A 410 5.90 7.95 -42.52
N GLY A 411 6.06 6.66 -42.19
CA GLY A 411 7.05 5.76 -42.80
C GLY A 411 8.51 6.04 -42.39
N LYS A 412 8.71 6.63 -41.21
CA LYS A 412 10.02 6.92 -40.61
C LYS A 412 10.43 5.85 -39.60
N GLU A 413 11.70 5.83 -39.22
CA GLU A 413 12.20 4.89 -38.20
C GLU A 413 11.78 5.33 -36.80
N PRO A 414 11.04 4.49 -36.04
CA PRO A 414 10.66 4.78 -34.67
C PRO A 414 11.88 4.73 -33.72
N ALA A 415 11.79 5.39 -32.58
CA ALA A 415 12.76 5.25 -31.51
C ALA A 415 12.67 3.88 -30.83
N GLU A 416 13.81 3.31 -30.46
CA GLU A 416 13.88 2.12 -29.63
C GLU A 416 14.19 2.48 -28.18
N GLY A 417 13.45 1.91 -27.24
CA GLY A 417 13.62 2.16 -25.82
C GLY A 417 13.30 0.96 -24.96
N SER A 418 13.94 0.88 -23.79
CA SER A 418 13.67 -0.13 -22.79
C SER A 418 12.91 0.48 -21.61
N GLN A 419 11.87 -0.20 -21.15
CA GLN A 419 11.13 0.22 -19.98
C GLN A 419 11.99 0.10 -18.72
N VAL A 420 11.95 1.12 -17.86
CA VAL A 420 12.78 1.20 -16.66
C VAL A 420 11.88 1.28 -15.44
N MET A 421 12.18 0.50 -14.43
CA MET A 421 11.56 0.64 -13.13
C MET A 421 12.36 1.64 -12.28
N LEU A 422 11.71 2.69 -11.81
CA LEU A 422 12.31 3.68 -10.91
C LEU A 422 11.78 3.49 -9.50
N GLY A 423 12.67 3.54 -8.50
CA GLY A 423 12.24 3.67 -7.11
C GLY A 423 11.51 5.00 -6.89
N ILE A 424 10.63 5.06 -5.90
CA ILE A 424 9.77 6.22 -5.63
C ILE A 424 10.56 7.53 -5.50
N THR A 425 11.73 7.51 -4.85
CA THR A 425 12.60 8.69 -4.72
C THR A 425 13.12 9.16 -6.09
N LYS A 426 13.57 8.22 -6.93
CA LYS A 426 14.06 8.57 -8.28
C LYS A 426 12.91 9.00 -9.19
N ALA A 427 11.75 8.35 -9.09
CA ALA A 427 10.56 8.70 -9.86
C ALA A 427 10.08 10.13 -9.54
N SER A 428 10.09 10.52 -8.25
CA SER A 428 9.73 11.88 -7.81
C SER A 428 10.67 12.96 -8.36
N LEU A 429 11.96 12.64 -8.57
CA LEU A 429 12.94 13.56 -9.18
C LEU A 429 12.90 13.57 -10.70
N ALA A 430 12.39 12.49 -11.32
CA ALA A 430 12.27 12.34 -12.76
C ALA A 430 10.94 12.88 -13.32
N THR A 431 10.18 13.65 -12.54
CA THR A 431 8.93 14.29 -12.99
C THR A 431 9.20 15.41 -13.99
N ASN A 432 8.18 15.75 -14.79
CA ASN A 432 8.25 16.85 -15.75
C ASN A 432 8.24 18.22 -15.04
N SER A 433 7.69 18.31 -13.81
CA SER A 433 7.68 19.51 -12.99
C SER A 433 8.98 19.67 -12.21
N PHE A 434 9.76 20.69 -12.53
CA PHE A 434 10.97 21.00 -11.79
C PHE A 434 10.68 21.66 -10.44
N LEU A 435 9.53 22.35 -10.27
CA LEU A 435 9.11 22.93 -9.00
C LEU A 435 8.83 21.86 -7.95
N SER A 436 8.10 20.81 -8.34
CA SER A 436 7.83 19.67 -7.47
C SER A 436 9.11 18.95 -7.07
N ALA A 437 9.97 18.64 -8.03
CA ALA A 437 11.24 17.96 -7.77
C ALA A 437 12.16 18.79 -6.84
N ALA A 438 12.28 20.11 -7.07
CA ALA A 438 13.10 21.01 -6.26
C ALA A 438 12.61 21.11 -4.80
N SER A 439 11.31 21.04 -4.58
CA SER A 439 10.75 21.10 -3.22
C SER A 439 10.85 19.76 -2.46
N PHE A 440 11.18 18.67 -3.13
CA PHE A 440 11.35 17.36 -2.52
C PHE A 440 12.77 17.15 -1.98
N GLN A 441 13.76 17.06 -2.83
CA GLN A 441 15.17 16.86 -2.48
C GLN A 441 16.10 17.46 -3.56
N GLU A 442 17.38 17.61 -3.26
CA GLU A 442 18.43 18.08 -4.18
C GLU A 442 18.10 19.41 -4.88
N THR A 443 17.50 20.37 -4.14
CA THR A 443 16.96 21.63 -4.66
C THR A 443 17.92 22.35 -5.62
N THR A 444 19.18 22.52 -5.22
CA THR A 444 20.19 23.24 -6.02
C THR A 444 20.46 22.55 -7.35
N LYS A 445 20.62 21.24 -7.35
CA LYS A 445 20.88 20.44 -8.55
C LYS A 445 19.71 20.48 -9.52
N VAL A 446 18.48 20.29 -9.02
CA VAL A 446 17.26 20.30 -9.84
C VAL A 446 17.05 21.67 -10.48
N LEU A 447 17.20 22.76 -9.73
CA LEU A 447 17.04 24.12 -10.26
C LEU A 447 18.13 24.47 -11.27
N THR A 448 19.38 24.06 -11.03
CA THR A 448 20.48 24.26 -11.99
C THR A 448 20.22 23.51 -13.29
N ASP A 449 19.83 22.23 -13.23
CA ASP A 449 19.49 21.44 -14.41
C ASP A 449 18.29 22.01 -15.18
N ALA A 450 17.28 22.50 -14.46
CA ALA A 450 16.11 23.14 -15.07
C ALA A 450 16.47 24.44 -15.77
N ALA A 451 17.32 25.27 -15.17
CA ALA A 451 17.81 26.53 -15.77
C ALA A 451 18.63 26.28 -17.02
N ILE A 452 19.57 25.31 -16.98
CA ILE A 452 20.42 24.96 -18.15
C ILE A 452 19.57 24.45 -19.32
N LYS A 453 18.53 23.62 -19.01
CA LYS A 453 17.65 23.02 -20.04
C LYS A 453 16.50 23.93 -20.46
N GLY A 454 16.33 25.11 -19.86
CA GLY A 454 15.21 26.01 -20.13
C GLY A 454 13.84 25.39 -19.90
N LYS A 455 13.70 24.56 -18.87
CA LYS A 455 12.45 23.83 -18.60
C LYS A 455 11.31 24.78 -18.23
N VAL A 456 10.13 24.51 -18.79
CA VAL A 456 8.87 25.18 -18.45
C VAL A 456 8.02 24.20 -17.64
N ASP A 457 7.48 24.65 -16.49
CA ASP A 457 6.62 23.83 -15.66
C ASP A 457 5.14 23.94 -16.11
N PRO A 458 4.49 22.84 -16.47
CA PRO A 458 3.10 22.86 -16.95
C PRO A 458 2.06 23.07 -15.83
N LEU A 459 2.46 23.10 -14.55
CA LEU A 459 1.60 23.27 -13.37
C LEU A 459 0.42 22.28 -13.30
N ILE A 460 0.67 21.03 -13.60
CA ILE A 460 -0.32 19.96 -13.66
C ILE A 460 -0.61 19.39 -12.29
N GLY A 461 0.40 19.21 -11.44
CA GLY A 461 0.28 18.60 -10.13
C GLY A 461 -0.32 19.52 -9.06
N LEU A 462 -0.52 18.99 -7.87
CA LEU A 462 -1.06 19.75 -6.73
C LEU A 462 0.00 20.67 -6.12
N LYS A 463 1.20 20.14 -5.93
CA LYS A 463 2.28 20.78 -5.19
C LYS A 463 2.80 22.04 -5.87
N GLU A 464 2.94 22.03 -7.19
CA GLU A 464 3.38 23.15 -8.01
C GLU A 464 2.41 24.34 -7.87
N ASN A 465 1.11 24.06 -7.92
CA ASN A 465 0.08 25.10 -7.77
C ASN A 465 0.06 25.67 -6.36
N VAL A 466 0.25 24.83 -5.33
CA VAL A 466 0.35 25.28 -3.93
C VAL A 466 1.57 26.17 -3.72
N LEU A 467 2.74 25.82 -4.29
CA LEU A 467 3.97 26.61 -4.18
C LEU A 467 3.81 28.02 -4.76
N ILE A 468 3.07 28.14 -5.88
CA ILE A 468 2.85 29.43 -6.55
C ILE A 468 1.65 30.20 -5.93
N GLY A 469 0.89 29.59 -5.04
CA GLY A 469 -0.30 30.19 -4.43
C GLY A 469 -1.54 30.18 -5.33
N LYS A 470 -1.59 29.28 -6.33
CA LYS A 470 -2.77 29.05 -7.17
C LYS A 470 -3.68 27.99 -6.56
N LEU A 471 -4.95 27.99 -6.96
CA LEU A 471 -5.87 26.92 -6.61
C LEU A 471 -5.41 25.59 -7.22
N ILE A 472 -5.51 24.52 -6.43
CA ILE A 472 -5.14 23.17 -6.87
C ILE A 472 -6.06 22.69 -8.00
N PRO A 473 -5.56 21.91 -8.97
CA PRO A 473 -6.37 21.38 -10.07
C PRO A 473 -7.23 20.16 -9.66
N ALA A 474 -7.72 20.14 -8.42
CA ALA A 474 -8.55 19.08 -7.84
C ALA A 474 -9.67 19.69 -6.98
N GLY A 475 -10.72 18.91 -6.74
CA GLY A 475 -11.86 19.33 -5.94
C GLY A 475 -12.48 20.63 -6.47
N THR A 476 -12.75 21.58 -5.57
CA THR A 476 -13.37 22.88 -5.91
C THR A 476 -12.44 23.83 -6.69
N GLY A 477 -11.15 23.56 -6.76
CA GLY A 477 -10.19 24.34 -7.56
C GLY A 477 -10.23 24.07 -9.06
N MET A 478 -11.03 23.10 -9.52
CA MET A 478 -11.16 22.75 -10.93
C MET A 478 -11.81 23.88 -11.74
N ARG A 479 -11.47 23.93 -13.03
CA ARG A 479 -12.00 24.94 -13.97
C ARG A 479 -13.53 24.96 -14.04
N ARG A 480 -14.19 23.81 -13.97
CA ARG A 480 -15.66 23.69 -14.00
C ARG A 480 -16.33 24.49 -12.88
N TYR A 481 -15.78 24.49 -11.67
CA TYR A 481 -16.32 25.24 -10.54
C TYR A 481 -16.06 26.75 -10.66
N ARG A 482 -14.94 27.16 -11.31
CA ARG A 482 -14.66 28.57 -11.59
C ARG A 482 -15.59 29.16 -12.66
N ALA A 483 -16.06 28.33 -13.59
CA ALA A 483 -16.99 28.73 -14.63
C ALA A 483 -18.45 28.74 -14.15
N THR A 484 -18.75 28.12 -13.02
CA THR A 484 -20.10 28.07 -12.46
C THR A 484 -20.49 29.44 -11.93
N ARG A 485 -21.57 29.99 -12.48
CA ARG A 485 -22.19 31.23 -12.00
C ARG A 485 -23.44 30.87 -11.22
N LEU A 486 -23.59 31.47 -10.04
CA LEU A 486 -24.80 31.33 -9.25
C LEU A 486 -25.91 32.12 -9.96
N ASN A 487 -27.07 31.51 -10.13
CA ASN A 487 -28.26 32.22 -10.59
C ASN A 487 -28.86 32.96 -9.39
N THR A 488 -28.55 34.25 -9.27
CA THR A 488 -29.00 35.13 -8.18
C THR A 488 -30.39 35.75 -8.48
N ASP A 489 -31.02 35.40 -9.61
CA ASP A 489 -32.32 35.91 -9.98
C ASP A 489 -33.50 35.23 -9.25
N ILE A 490 -33.23 34.25 -8.41
CA ILE A 490 -34.20 33.76 -7.43
C ILE A 490 -34.33 34.87 -6.38
N GLN A 491 -35.32 35.75 -6.57
CA GLN A 491 -35.74 36.61 -5.47
C GLN A 491 -36.07 35.68 -4.30
N PRO A 492 -35.44 35.82 -3.15
CA PRO A 492 -35.87 35.08 -1.97
C PRO A 492 -37.34 35.45 -1.76
N ASN A 493 -38.22 34.46 -1.71
CA ASN A 493 -39.59 34.68 -1.29
C ASN A 493 -39.49 35.23 0.13
N MET A 494 -39.54 36.55 0.25
CA MET A 494 -39.37 37.26 1.51
C MET A 494 -40.44 36.84 2.51
N ASP A 495 -41.60 36.37 2.01
CA ASP A 495 -42.71 35.90 2.83
C ASP A 495 -42.40 34.57 3.54
N VAL A 496 -41.57 33.65 2.93
CA VAL A 496 -41.18 32.38 3.55
C VAL A 496 -40.05 32.58 4.57
N MET A 497 -39.16 33.54 4.33
CA MET A 497 -38.10 33.86 5.31
C MET A 497 -38.64 34.60 6.53
N LEU A 498 -39.72 35.34 6.40
CA LEU A 498 -40.32 36.02 7.56
C LEU A 498 -41.04 35.01 8.45
N ASP A 499 -41.74 34.03 7.87
CA ASP A 499 -42.39 32.97 8.65
C ASP A 499 -41.38 32.04 9.36
N GLU A 500 -40.24 31.68 8.71
CA GLU A 500 -39.18 30.91 9.36
C GLU A 500 -38.42 31.71 10.45
N VAL A 501 -38.24 33.01 10.29
CA VAL A 501 -37.62 33.87 11.29
C VAL A 501 -38.57 34.19 12.44
N GLU A 502 -39.88 34.28 12.21
CA GLU A 502 -40.88 34.42 13.28
C GLU A 502 -41.07 33.11 14.07
N GLU A 503 -40.91 31.91 13.46
CA GLU A 503 -40.90 30.64 14.19
C GLU A 503 -39.59 30.44 15.02
N GLU A 504 -38.41 30.88 14.51
CA GLU A 504 -37.14 30.84 15.29
C GLU A 504 -37.10 31.91 16.41
N LEU A 505 -37.81 33.03 16.26
CA LEU A 505 -37.92 34.07 17.30
C LEU A 505 -38.99 33.80 18.37
N MET A 506 -39.79 32.74 18.19
CA MET A 506 -40.70 32.23 19.22
C MET A 506 -40.09 31.18 20.14
N LEU A 507 -38.76 31.13 20.25
CA LEU A 507 -38.11 30.60 21.46
C LEU A 507 -38.49 31.53 22.58
N THR A 508 -39.36 31.05 23.47
CA THR A 508 -39.85 31.84 24.61
C THR A 508 -38.67 32.23 25.51
N GLU A 509 -38.78 33.42 26.14
CA GLU A 509 -37.76 33.88 27.08
C GLU A 509 -37.42 32.83 28.15
N ASP A 510 -38.35 31.89 28.42
CA ASP A 510 -38.17 30.74 29.30
C ASP A 510 -37.14 29.70 28.82
N ASP A 511 -36.91 29.53 27.51
CA ASP A 511 -35.91 28.60 26.98
C ASP A 511 -34.47 29.18 27.06
N ILE A 512 -34.36 30.52 27.01
CA ILE A 512 -33.06 31.21 27.14
C ILE A 512 -32.59 31.21 28.60
N ASP A 513 -33.53 31.32 29.55
CA ASP A 513 -33.21 31.26 30.98
C ASP A 513 -32.78 29.83 31.40
N LEU A 514 -33.34 28.77 30.79
CA LEU A 514 -32.96 27.39 31.05
C LEU A 514 -31.56 27.03 30.53
N GLU A 515 -31.17 27.54 29.37
CA GLU A 515 -29.80 27.36 28.87
C GLU A 515 -28.77 28.19 29.69
N ALA A 516 -29.14 29.34 30.15
CA ALA A 516 -28.28 30.16 31.01
C ALA A 516 -28.08 29.53 32.39
N GLU A 517 -29.08 28.87 32.99
CA GLU A 517 -28.93 28.12 34.24
C GLU A 517 -28.05 26.89 34.10
N VAL A 518 -28.17 26.14 32.99
CA VAL A 518 -27.34 24.94 32.71
C VAL A 518 -25.86 25.31 32.50
N ILE A 519 -25.58 26.40 31.79
CA ILE A 519 -24.20 26.89 31.59
C ILE A 519 -23.60 27.40 32.91
N ALA A 520 -24.41 28.05 33.78
CA ALA A 520 -23.96 28.51 35.08
C ALA A 520 -23.68 27.36 36.08
N GLU A 521 -24.39 26.23 35.96
CA GLU A 521 -24.11 25.02 36.75
C GLU A 521 -22.84 24.32 36.28
N GLU A 522 -22.61 24.16 34.95
CA GLU A 522 -21.38 23.57 34.39
C GLU A 522 -20.13 24.39 34.75
N ASP A 523 -20.16 25.73 34.63
CA ASP A 523 -19.05 26.59 35.01
C ASP A 523 -18.76 26.53 36.52
N SER A 524 -19.77 26.31 37.38
CA SER A 524 -19.59 26.18 38.81
C SER A 524 -19.00 24.82 39.23
N GLU A 525 -19.29 23.75 38.52
CA GLU A 525 -18.68 22.43 38.73
C GLU A 525 -17.22 22.38 38.21
N GLU A 526 -16.92 23.06 37.11
CA GLU A 526 -15.54 23.16 36.59
C GLU A 526 -14.64 23.96 37.50
N MET A 527 -15.12 25.10 38.03
CA MET A 527 -14.40 25.91 39.02
C MET A 527 -14.17 25.18 40.34
N ALA A 528 -15.15 24.42 40.81
CA ALA A 528 -15.01 23.60 42.04
C ALA A 528 -14.00 22.44 41.85
N SER A 529 -13.91 21.85 40.66
CA SER A 529 -12.94 20.81 40.36
C SER A 529 -11.50 21.33 40.21
N GLU A 530 -11.31 22.56 39.72
CA GLU A 530 -9.99 23.23 39.68
C GLU A 530 -9.50 23.66 41.07
N GLU A 531 -10.38 24.12 41.97
CA GLU A 531 -10.01 24.43 43.34
C GLU A 531 -9.56 23.18 44.13
N ILE A 532 -10.24 22.06 43.97
CA ILE A 532 -9.86 20.77 44.61
C ILE A 532 -8.52 20.27 44.06
N ALA A 533 -8.27 20.42 42.76
CA ALA A 533 -7.01 20.01 42.15
C ALA A 533 -5.82 20.91 42.59
N SER A 534 -6.06 22.19 42.85
CA SER A 534 -5.04 23.09 43.33
C SER A 534 -4.70 22.90 44.81
N GLU A 535 -5.65 22.51 45.67
CA GLU A 535 -5.39 22.16 47.07
C GLU A 535 -4.63 20.83 47.24
N GLU A 536 -4.86 19.81 46.37
CA GLU A 536 -4.08 18.56 46.39
C GLU A 536 -2.62 18.77 45.94
N ILE A 537 -2.33 19.70 45.04
CA ILE A 537 -0.95 19.98 44.60
C ILE A 537 -0.14 20.69 45.70
N VAL A 538 -0.77 21.56 46.49
CA VAL A 538 -0.11 22.24 47.60
C VAL A 538 0.18 21.31 48.78
N SER A 539 -0.62 20.26 49.00
CA SER A 539 -0.40 19.29 50.07
C SER A 539 0.69 18.24 49.80
N VAL A 540 1.16 18.10 48.57
CA VAL A 540 2.22 17.15 48.18
C VAL A 540 3.62 17.77 48.30
N ASP A 541 3.73 19.10 48.16
CA ASP A 541 5.03 19.79 48.28
C ASP A 541 5.49 20.00 49.74
N GLU A 542 4.60 19.96 50.74
CA GLU A 542 4.98 20.03 52.16
C GLU A 542 5.43 18.70 52.80
N ALA A 543 5.33 17.57 52.09
CA ALA A 543 5.73 16.23 52.60
C ALA A 543 7.11 15.77 52.15
N VAL A 544 7.91 16.62 51.46
CA VAL A 544 9.25 16.26 50.94
C VAL A 544 10.32 17.29 51.36
N ILE A 545 10.25 17.80 52.58
CA ILE A 545 11.41 18.46 53.23
C ILE A 545 11.75 17.72 54.53
#